data_892880803fa318ab3fbb83657b5674bb
#
_entry.id   892880803fa318ab3fbb83657b5674bb
#
_cell.length_a   1.000
_cell.length_b   1.000
_cell.length_c   1.000
_cell.angle_alpha   90.00
_cell.angle_beta   90.00
_cell.angle_gamma   90.00
#
_symmetry.space_group_name_H-M   'P 1'
#
loop_
_entity.id
_entity.type
_entity.pdbx_description
1 polymer ?
#
loop_
_entity_poly.entity_id
_entity_poly.type
_entity_poly.pdbx_seq_one_letter_code
_entity_poly.pdbx_strand_id
1 'polypeptide(L)'
;MSRDTSFYYSFLVLPAPQRKAITAVFDFCRAVDDAVDLETDQERARNALVLWRREVGNVFEGQSPETPQGQALQPFVKPFHLPRPQFDA
;
A
#
# COMPACT_ATOMS: atom_id res chain seq x y z
N MET A 1 7.58 -21.49 -9.73
CA MET A 1 8.39 -20.52 -9.03
C MET A 1 8.42 -20.79 -7.55
N SER A 2 9.49 -21.44 -7.09
CA SER A 2 9.61 -21.82 -5.69
C SER A 2 9.63 -20.62 -4.75
N ARG A 3 10.22 -19.49 -5.20
CA ARG A 3 10.30 -18.29 -4.39
C ARG A 3 8.91 -17.74 -4.04
N ASP A 4 8.02 -17.67 -5.02
CA ASP A 4 6.66 -17.15 -4.80
C ASP A 4 5.87 -18.09 -3.93
N THR A 5 6.03 -19.40 -4.14
CA THR A 5 5.38 -20.42 -3.33
C THR A 5 5.81 -20.34 -1.88
N SER A 6 7.13 -20.18 -1.63
CA SER A 6 7.67 -20.05 -0.27
C SER A 6 7.11 -18.83 0.43
N PHE A 7 7.02 -17.70 -0.29
CA PHE A 7 6.46 -16.47 0.26
C PHE A 7 5.00 -16.67 0.67
N TYR A 8 4.22 -17.32 -0.19
CA TYR A 8 2.80 -17.58 0.08
C TYR A 8 2.62 -18.43 1.33
N TYR A 9 3.37 -19.50 1.48
CA TYR A 9 3.28 -20.34 2.67
C TYR A 9 3.75 -19.61 3.92
N SER A 10 4.80 -18.80 3.82
CA SER A 10 5.26 -17.97 4.93
C SER A 10 4.17 -17.02 5.37
N PHE A 11 3.46 -16.42 4.42
CA PHE A 11 2.34 -15.52 4.70
C PHE A 11 1.23 -16.24 5.45
N LEU A 12 0.90 -17.46 5.05
CA LEU A 12 -0.21 -18.20 5.65
C LEU A 12 0.06 -18.61 7.10
N VAL A 13 1.33 -18.76 7.51
CA VAL A 13 1.66 -19.13 8.88
C VAL A 13 1.77 -17.94 9.82
N LEU A 14 1.68 -16.71 9.31
CA LEU A 14 1.72 -15.53 10.15
C LEU A 14 0.44 -15.40 10.99
N PRO A 15 0.54 -14.84 12.20
CA PRO A 15 -0.66 -14.52 12.99
C PRO A 15 -1.58 -13.57 12.22
N ALA A 16 -2.88 -13.63 12.55
CA ALA A 16 -3.89 -12.84 11.83
C ALA A 16 -3.58 -11.34 11.76
N PRO A 17 -3.11 -10.66 12.82
CA PRO A 17 -2.80 -9.24 12.72
C PRO A 17 -1.75 -8.91 11.67
N GLN A 18 -0.67 -9.74 11.59
CA GLN A 18 0.37 -9.52 10.58
C GLN A 18 -0.14 -9.81 9.18
N ARG A 19 -0.99 -10.84 9.00
CA ARG A 19 -1.58 -11.10 7.70
C ARG A 19 -2.46 -9.93 7.23
N LYS A 20 -3.23 -9.35 8.14
CA LYS A 20 -4.06 -8.19 7.82
C LYS A 20 -3.21 -6.98 7.43
N ALA A 21 -2.10 -6.76 8.13
CA ALA A 21 -1.18 -5.67 7.82
C ALA A 21 -0.58 -5.84 6.42
N ILE A 22 -0.09 -7.05 6.10
CA ILE A 22 0.50 -7.33 4.79
C ILE A 22 -0.56 -7.18 3.70
N THR A 23 -1.78 -7.66 3.93
CA THR A 23 -2.87 -7.51 2.97
C THR A 23 -3.16 -6.02 2.71
N ALA A 24 -3.19 -5.20 3.76
CA ALA A 24 -3.41 -3.77 3.62
C ALA A 24 -2.30 -3.11 2.79
N VAL A 25 -1.04 -3.51 3.00
CA VAL A 25 0.10 -3.02 2.22
C VAL A 25 -0.06 -3.39 0.75
N PHE A 26 -0.36 -4.65 0.46
CA PHE A 26 -0.53 -5.10 -0.92
C PHE A 26 -1.71 -4.40 -1.60
N ASP A 27 -2.82 -4.25 -0.90
CA ASP A 27 -3.99 -3.57 -1.47
C ASP A 27 -3.68 -2.12 -1.80
N PHE A 28 -2.95 -1.44 -0.93
CA PHE A 28 -2.54 -0.05 -1.17
C PHE A 28 -1.63 0.04 -2.40
N CYS A 29 -0.59 -0.79 -2.46
CA CYS A 29 0.36 -0.79 -3.57
C CYS A 29 -0.34 -1.14 -4.89
N ARG A 30 -1.24 -2.12 -4.86
CA ARG A 30 -2.00 -2.51 -6.04
C ARG A 30 -2.90 -1.37 -6.53
N ALA A 31 -3.53 -0.66 -5.60
CA ALA A 31 -4.38 0.48 -5.97
C ALA A 31 -3.58 1.57 -6.66
N VAL A 32 -2.36 1.84 -6.16
CA VAL A 32 -1.46 2.82 -6.79
C VAL A 32 -1.06 2.36 -8.20
N ASP A 33 -0.64 1.10 -8.33
CA ASP A 33 -0.22 0.54 -9.61
C ASP A 33 -1.37 0.59 -10.63
N ASP A 34 -2.57 0.18 -10.22
CA ASP A 34 -3.73 0.18 -11.11
C ASP A 34 -4.09 1.61 -11.54
N ALA A 35 -4.00 2.57 -10.64
CA ALA A 35 -4.33 3.96 -10.95
C ALA A 35 -3.41 4.54 -12.02
N VAL A 36 -2.16 4.09 -12.06
CA VAL A 36 -1.17 4.56 -13.04
C VAL A 36 -1.24 3.73 -14.32
N ASP A 37 -1.26 2.41 -14.18
CA ASP A 37 -1.17 1.48 -15.31
C ASP A 37 -2.41 1.49 -16.20
N LEU A 38 -3.59 1.71 -15.61
CA LEU A 38 -4.84 1.73 -16.35
C LEU A 38 -5.12 3.08 -17.01
N GLU A 39 -4.34 4.10 -16.69
CA GLU A 39 -4.52 5.42 -17.26
C GLU A 39 -3.72 5.53 -18.55
N THR A 40 -4.40 5.86 -19.65
CA THR A 40 -3.77 6.00 -20.97
C THR A 40 -3.21 7.39 -21.22
N ASP A 41 -3.66 8.38 -20.45
CA ASP A 41 -3.21 9.77 -20.59
C ASP A 41 -2.07 10.01 -19.60
N GLN A 42 -0.92 10.47 -20.11
CA GLN A 42 0.26 10.71 -19.27
C GLN A 42 0.00 11.78 -18.20
N GLU A 43 -0.75 12.80 -18.55
CA GLU A 43 -1.07 13.87 -17.59
C GLU A 43 -1.92 13.35 -16.46
N ARG A 44 -2.91 12.53 -16.75
CA ARG A 44 -3.77 11.92 -15.75
C ARG A 44 -2.99 10.93 -14.90
N ALA A 45 -2.08 10.18 -15.49
CA ALA A 45 -1.21 9.27 -14.75
C ALA A 45 -0.34 10.03 -13.76
N ARG A 46 0.22 11.17 -14.18
CA ARG A 46 1.00 12.03 -13.30
C ARG A 46 0.16 12.55 -12.15
N ASN A 47 -1.05 13.00 -12.45
CA ASN A 47 -1.97 13.52 -11.43
C ASN A 47 -2.33 12.43 -10.43
N ALA A 48 -2.54 11.21 -10.90
CA ALA A 48 -2.79 10.06 -10.03
C ALA A 48 -1.62 9.81 -9.09
N LEU A 49 -0.38 9.88 -9.60
CA LEU A 49 0.80 9.72 -8.76
C LEU A 49 0.89 10.80 -7.69
N VAL A 50 0.59 12.05 -8.05
CA VAL A 50 0.59 13.16 -7.09
C VAL A 50 -0.43 12.91 -5.98
N LEU A 51 -1.63 12.47 -6.34
CA LEU A 51 -2.67 12.19 -5.36
C LEU A 51 -2.28 11.04 -4.44
N TRP A 52 -1.68 9.99 -4.99
CA TRP A 52 -1.25 8.84 -4.18
C TRP A 52 -0.06 9.15 -3.30
N ARG A 53 0.86 10.04 -3.74
CA ARG A 53 1.93 10.53 -2.88
C ARG A 53 1.40 11.34 -1.71
N ARG A 54 0.37 12.15 -1.96
CA ARG A 54 -0.32 12.84 -0.87
C ARG A 54 -0.94 11.85 0.10
N GLU A 55 -1.54 10.79 -0.43
CA GLU A 55 -2.17 9.76 0.40
C GLU A 55 -1.12 9.05 1.27
N VAL A 56 0.05 8.75 0.73
CA VAL A 56 1.17 8.21 1.51
C VAL A 56 1.49 9.15 2.67
N GLY A 57 1.58 10.45 2.41
CA GLY A 57 1.79 11.44 3.45
C GLY A 57 0.70 11.40 4.52
N ASN A 58 -0.56 11.35 4.10
CA ASN A 58 -1.68 11.27 5.04
C ASN A 58 -1.56 10.05 5.94
N VAL A 59 -1.25 8.89 5.36
CA VAL A 59 -1.15 7.63 6.10
C VAL A 59 -0.02 7.68 7.13
N PHE A 60 1.17 8.16 6.73
CA PHE A 60 2.35 8.10 7.59
C PHE A 60 2.48 9.28 8.54
N GLU A 61 1.84 10.41 8.26
CA GLU A 61 1.92 11.60 9.10
C GLU A 61 0.73 11.76 10.04
N GLY A 62 -0.16 10.77 10.08
CA GLY A 62 -1.31 10.80 10.98
C GLY A 62 -2.46 11.66 10.49
N GLN A 63 -2.44 12.06 9.22
CA GLN A 63 -3.56 12.77 8.61
C GLN A 63 -4.67 11.80 8.23
N SER A 64 -5.84 12.33 7.90
CA SER A 64 -6.97 11.49 7.49
C SER A 64 -6.79 11.04 6.04
N PRO A 65 -6.63 9.72 5.78
CA PRO A 65 -6.55 9.23 4.41
C PRO A 65 -7.86 9.42 3.66
N GLU A 66 -7.76 9.68 2.37
CA GLU A 66 -8.92 9.94 1.52
C GLU A 66 -9.42 8.67 0.82
N THR A 67 -8.61 7.62 0.76
CA THR A 67 -8.95 6.38 0.08
C THR A 67 -9.26 5.26 1.06
N PRO A 68 -10.09 4.27 0.67
CA PRO A 68 -10.31 3.09 1.52
C PRO A 68 -9.02 2.34 1.80
N GLN A 69 -8.10 2.26 0.81
CA GLN A 69 -6.83 1.58 0.97
C GLN A 69 -5.94 2.29 1.99
N GLY A 70 -5.88 3.63 1.95
CA GLY A 70 -5.14 4.40 2.92
C GLY A 70 -5.72 4.27 4.32
N GLN A 71 -7.04 4.30 4.43
CA GLN A 71 -7.72 4.13 5.70
C GLN A 71 -7.46 2.75 6.30
N ALA A 72 -7.42 1.72 5.46
CA ALA A 72 -7.14 0.36 5.93
C ALA A 72 -5.69 0.19 6.34
N LEU A 73 -4.75 0.88 5.67
CA LEU A 73 -3.32 0.77 5.93
C LEU A 73 -2.89 1.52 7.18
N GLN A 74 -3.44 2.71 7.41
CA GLN A 74 -2.97 3.61 8.47
C GLN A 74 -2.89 2.97 9.86
N PRO A 75 -3.88 2.16 10.30
CA PRO A 75 -3.82 1.55 11.63
C PRO A 75 -2.62 0.62 11.84
N PHE A 76 -2.00 0.14 10.76
CA PHE A 76 -0.89 -0.80 10.84
C PHE A 76 0.48 -0.13 10.75
N VAL A 77 0.53 1.15 10.43
CA VAL A 77 1.80 1.85 10.21
C VAL A 77 2.66 1.88 11.48
N LYS A 78 2.11 2.36 12.58
CA LYS A 78 2.85 2.45 13.84
C LYS A 78 3.09 1.10 14.48
N PRO A 79 2.06 0.23 14.66
CA PRO A 79 2.28 -1.05 15.32
C PRO A 79 3.30 -1.94 14.64
N PHE A 80 3.40 -1.87 13.32
CA PHE A 80 4.30 -2.74 12.55
C PHE A 80 5.50 -1.99 11.98
N HIS A 81 5.69 -0.71 12.33
CA HIS A 81 6.83 0.10 11.89
C HIS A 81 7.05 0.07 10.39
N LEU A 82 5.97 0.28 9.63
CA LEU A 82 6.04 0.21 8.17
C LEU A 82 6.94 1.32 7.62
N PRO A 83 7.85 0.99 6.67
CA PRO A 83 8.83 1.96 6.16
C PRO A 83 8.23 2.83 5.06
N ARG A 84 8.12 4.14 5.31
CA ARG A 84 7.60 5.10 4.36
C ARG A 84 8.38 5.15 3.03
N PRO A 85 9.72 5.13 3.02
CA PRO A 85 10.46 5.28 1.76
C PRO A 85 10.09 4.26 0.69
N GLN A 86 9.66 3.07 1.08
CA GLN A 86 9.23 2.03 0.13
C GLN A 86 7.91 2.40 -0.56
N PHE A 87 7.09 3.23 0.07
CA PHE A 87 5.82 3.66 -0.50
C PHE A 87 5.95 4.92 -1.36
N ASP A 88 6.99 5.71 -1.12
CA ASP A 88 7.25 6.93 -1.90
C ASP A 88 7.91 6.64 -3.25
N ALA A 89 8.46 5.45 -3.39
CA ALA A 89 9.06 5.03 -4.66
C ALA A 89 8.01 4.77 -5.72
#